data_47b33a67158dc5aa36efa5546af2e0bb
#
_entry.id   47b33a67158dc5aa36efa5546af2e0bb
#
_cell.length_a   1.000
_cell.length_b   1.000
_cell.length_c   1.000
_cell.angle_alpha   90.00
_cell.angle_beta   90.00
_cell.angle_gamma   90.00
#
_symmetry.space_group_name_H-M   'P 1'
#
loop_
_entity.id
_entity.type
_entity.pdbx_description
1 polymer ?
#
loop_
_entity_poly.entity_id
_entity_poly.type
_entity_poly.pdbx_seq_one_letter_code
_entity_poly.pdbx_strand_id
1 'polypeptide(L)'
;MLLYQPALGDLGFDYHYIMAATADRVPCVFIENGKVANYDPSDPIEVSYTKNFPGEPTGKDNPELLYNLHPSNGHDMSIVNGISRIGFMKGGGKALWKDENIADSITVHAIDFIKQHKDEPFFMYFATNDVHVPRFPHDRFRGKNPMGLRGDAIAQFDWTVGQLMETLDQLGLTENTLIILSSDNGPVVDDGYKDKAEELLNGHTPSGPWRGNKYSAFEGGTAVPVIVRWPQKIKKTGDSDVLMSQIDWLASLGALINARLPKGSAPDSYDRLGNLIGTDKTDRPWIVEQSMNHTLSVRTKDWKYIEPNDDPTTFMKAEKIETVKEVIDSLLGDCV
;
A
#
# COMPACT_ATOMS: atom_id res chain seq x y z
N MET A 1 -3.84 7.82 -27.84
CA MET A 1 -5.23 7.46 -27.50
C MET A 1 -5.18 6.92 -26.08
N LEU A 2 -5.43 7.80 -25.11
CA LEU A 2 -5.56 7.37 -23.70
C LEU A 2 -6.79 6.47 -23.65
N LEU A 3 -6.60 5.19 -23.35
CA LEU A 3 -7.69 4.27 -23.07
C LEU A 3 -8.46 4.87 -21.89
N TYR A 4 -9.73 5.19 -22.09
CA TYR A 4 -10.69 5.56 -21.07
C TYR A 4 -10.76 4.39 -20.05
N GLN A 5 -10.06 4.55 -18.96
CA GLN A 5 -10.35 3.79 -17.75
C GLN A 5 -11.26 4.68 -16.90
N PRO A 6 -12.28 4.15 -16.23
CA PRO A 6 -13.11 4.96 -15.37
C PRO A 6 -12.24 5.73 -14.40
N ALA A 7 -12.33 7.05 -14.45
CA ALA A 7 -11.63 7.91 -13.50
C ALA A 7 -12.26 7.77 -12.12
N LEU A 8 -11.54 8.11 -11.06
CA LEU A 8 -12.08 8.04 -9.69
C LEU A 8 -13.36 8.88 -9.54
N GLY A 9 -13.50 9.97 -10.32
CA GLY A 9 -14.75 10.73 -10.41
C GLY A 9 -15.93 9.90 -10.90
N ASP A 10 -15.73 8.94 -11.81
CA ASP A 10 -16.78 8.03 -12.28
C ASP A 10 -17.18 7.01 -11.18
N LEU A 11 -16.33 6.82 -10.18
CA LEU A 11 -16.62 6.01 -9.00
C LEU A 11 -17.25 6.81 -7.84
N GLY A 12 -17.46 8.12 -8.03
CA GLY A 12 -18.12 8.99 -7.07
C GLY A 12 -17.19 9.82 -6.18
N PHE A 13 -15.90 9.89 -6.45
CA PHE A 13 -14.99 10.80 -5.76
C PHE A 13 -15.06 12.20 -6.39
N ASP A 14 -15.36 13.21 -5.58
CA ASP A 14 -15.47 14.61 -6.03
C ASP A 14 -14.10 15.23 -6.31
N TYR A 15 -13.07 14.76 -5.64
CA TYR A 15 -11.68 15.18 -5.81
C TYR A 15 -10.74 13.98 -5.76
N HIS A 16 -9.71 13.99 -6.59
CA HIS A 16 -8.61 13.03 -6.48
C HIS A 16 -7.27 13.63 -6.92
N TYR A 17 -6.25 13.34 -6.15
CA TYR A 17 -4.84 13.58 -6.46
C TYR A 17 -4.08 12.27 -6.22
N ILE A 18 -3.64 11.63 -7.28
CA ILE A 18 -3.09 10.27 -7.23
C ILE A 18 -1.83 10.15 -8.07
N MET A 19 -1.04 9.14 -7.79
CA MET A 19 -0.02 8.65 -8.71
C MET A 19 -0.70 7.93 -9.88
N ALA A 20 -0.17 8.11 -11.09
CA ALA A 20 -0.72 7.43 -12.28
C ALA A 20 -0.48 5.91 -12.26
N ALA A 21 0.58 5.50 -11.55
CA ALA A 21 0.95 4.10 -11.28
C ALA A 21 1.61 4.04 -9.89
N THR A 22 2.16 2.90 -9.50
CA THR A 22 3.01 2.81 -8.30
C THR A 22 4.36 3.48 -8.53
N ALA A 23 5.08 3.85 -7.46
CA ALA A 23 6.34 4.59 -7.58
C ALA A 23 7.42 3.85 -8.39
N ASP A 24 7.37 2.53 -8.44
CA ASP A 24 8.27 1.67 -9.20
C ASP A 24 7.92 1.54 -10.69
N ARG A 25 6.82 2.14 -11.17
CA ARG A 25 6.29 1.99 -12.54
C ARG A 25 6.09 3.33 -13.23
N VAL A 26 6.14 3.28 -14.56
CA VAL A 26 5.78 4.42 -15.41
C VAL A 26 4.26 4.47 -15.66
N PRO A 27 3.66 5.64 -15.92
CA PRO A 27 4.27 6.97 -15.96
C PRO A 27 4.49 7.57 -14.56
N CYS A 28 5.64 8.22 -14.37
CA CYS A 28 6.04 8.82 -13.10
C CYS A 28 5.45 10.24 -12.94
N VAL A 29 4.11 10.34 -12.92
CA VAL A 29 3.38 11.61 -12.85
C VAL A 29 2.21 11.53 -11.89
N PHE A 30 1.82 12.67 -11.33
CA PHE A 30 0.56 12.78 -10.61
C PHE A 30 -0.60 13.07 -11.56
N ILE A 31 -1.77 12.60 -11.16
CA ILE A 31 -3.05 12.89 -11.82
C ILE A 31 -3.95 13.61 -10.82
N GLU A 32 -4.42 14.79 -11.20
CA GLU A 32 -5.38 15.56 -10.44
C GLU A 32 -6.66 15.70 -11.25
N ASN A 33 -7.78 15.25 -10.71
CA ASN A 33 -9.11 15.33 -11.33
C ASN A 33 -9.11 14.86 -12.79
N GLY A 34 -8.49 13.71 -13.05
CA GLY A 34 -8.42 13.05 -14.36
C GLY A 34 -7.41 13.65 -15.35
N LYS A 35 -6.59 14.61 -14.91
CA LYS A 35 -5.57 15.26 -15.76
C LYS A 35 -4.18 15.08 -15.15
N VAL A 36 -3.19 14.91 -16.01
CA VAL A 36 -1.78 14.90 -15.57
C VAL A 36 -1.43 16.28 -15.01
N ALA A 37 -0.99 16.33 -13.77
CA ALA A 37 -0.54 17.56 -13.14
C ALA A 37 0.69 18.12 -13.86
N ASN A 38 0.73 19.44 -14.07
CA ASN A 38 1.82 20.15 -14.76
C ASN A 38 2.10 19.65 -16.20
N TYR A 39 1.09 19.09 -16.89
CA TYR A 39 1.25 18.59 -18.25
C TYR A 39 1.64 19.70 -19.22
N ASP A 40 2.66 19.45 -20.04
CA ASP A 40 3.09 20.31 -21.13
C ASP A 40 2.74 19.65 -22.47
N PRO A 41 1.81 20.21 -23.26
CA PRO A 41 1.47 19.66 -24.56
C PRO A 41 2.62 19.67 -25.58
N SER A 42 3.65 20.47 -25.36
CA SER A 42 4.84 20.50 -26.24
C SER A 42 5.83 19.37 -25.97
N ASP A 43 5.67 18.68 -24.83
CA ASP A 43 6.46 17.52 -24.43
C ASP A 43 5.55 16.36 -24.00
N PRO A 44 4.89 15.70 -24.97
CA PRO A 44 3.87 14.69 -24.71
C PRO A 44 4.46 13.44 -24.06
N ILE A 45 3.69 12.87 -23.11
CA ILE A 45 4.07 11.63 -22.42
C ILE A 45 3.68 10.44 -23.27
N GLU A 46 4.64 9.57 -23.54
CA GLU A 46 4.40 8.27 -24.17
C GLU A 46 4.84 7.14 -23.22
N VAL A 47 4.06 6.08 -23.13
CA VAL A 47 4.28 4.93 -22.22
C VAL A 47 4.15 3.63 -22.98
N SER A 48 5.03 2.67 -22.68
CA SER A 48 4.99 1.32 -23.22
C SER A 48 5.48 0.31 -22.17
N TYR A 49 4.78 -0.82 -22.04
CA TYR A 49 5.23 -1.93 -21.19
C TYR A 49 5.85 -3.08 -21.99
N THR A 50 6.02 -2.91 -23.30
CA THR A 50 6.50 -3.98 -24.19
C THR A 50 7.83 -3.67 -24.85
N LYS A 51 8.12 -2.40 -25.17
CA LYS A 51 9.35 -1.99 -25.86
C LYS A 51 9.78 -0.59 -25.50
N ASN A 52 11.09 -0.36 -25.48
CA ASN A 52 11.67 0.97 -25.28
C ASN A 52 11.44 1.89 -26.48
N PHE A 53 11.46 3.18 -26.22
CA PHE A 53 11.49 4.22 -27.26
C PHE A 53 12.91 4.40 -27.79
N PRO A 54 13.07 4.64 -29.11
CA PRO A 54 14.39 4.83 -29.68
C PRO A 54 15.17 5.97 -29.03
N GLY A 55 16.39 5.66 -28.56
CA GLY A 55 17.29 6.63 -27.95
C GLY A 55 17.05 6.89 -26.45
N GLU A 56 15.98 6.35 -25.86
CA GLU A 56 15.73 6.53 -24.42
C GLU A 56 16.61 5.56 -23.58
N PRO A 57 17.28 6.08 -22.52
CA PRO A 57 18.13 5.26 -21.66
C PRO A 57 17.31 4.32 -20.78
N THR A 58 17.94 3.18 -20.41
CA THR A 58 17.37 2.24 -19.44
C THR A 58 18.34 1.98 -18.30
N GLY A 59 17.81 1.59 -17.13
CA GLY A 59 18.64 1.19 -16.00
C GLY A 59 19.53 -0.02 -16.32
N LYS A 60 19.09 -0.86 -17.23
CA LYS A 60 19.84 -2.04 -17.71
C LYS A 60 21.06 -1.64 -18.55
N ASP A 61 20.85 -0.76 -19.53
CA ASP A 61 21.87 -0.44 -20.54
C ASP A 61 22.73 0.77 -20.14
N ASN A 62 22.22 1.61 -19.23
CA ASN A 62 22.86 2.85 -18.78
C ASN A 62 22.91 2.95 -17.25
N PRO A 63 23.50 1.98 -16.53
CA PRO A 63 23.53 1.97 -15.07
C PRO A 63 24.28 3.15 -14.46
N GLU A 64 25.14 3.84 -15.20
CA GLU A 64 25.83 5.05 -14.81
C GLU A 64 24.90 6.27 -14.60
N LEU A 65 23.68 6.21 -15.14
CA LEU A 65 22.64 7.25 -14.94
C LEU A 65 21.81 7.02 -13.67
N LEU A 66 22.03 5.92 -12.96
CA LEU A 66 21.34 5.59 -11.71
C LEU A 66 22.09 6.22 -10.52
N TYR A 67 21.86 7.49 -10.26
CA TYR A 67 22.56 8.22 -9.19
C TYR A 67 21.82 8.15 -7.83
N ASN A 68 20.58 7.66 -7.77
CA ASN A 68 19.82 7.53 -6.55
C ASN A 68 19.68 6.08 -6.09
N LEU A 69 19.05 5.21 -6.86
CA LEU A 69 18.89 3.80 -6.54
C LEU A 69 19.15 2.90 -7.75
N HIS A 70 19.81 1.78 -7.49
CA HIS A 70 20.00 0.70 -8.47
C HIS A 70 18.95 -0.40 -8.29
N PRO A 71 18.49 -1.06 -9.39
CA PRO A 71 17.59 -2.20 -9.30
C PRO A 71 18.33 -3.43 -8.75
N SER A 72 17.61 -4.26 -8.01
CA SER A 72 18.04 -5.62 -7.63
C SER A 72 17.41 -6.67 -8.52
N ASN A 73 16.17 -6.47 -8.96
CA ASN A 73 15.43 -7.42 -9.79
C ASN A 73 14.35 -6.71 -10.62
N GLY A 74 14.41 -6.81 -11.96
CA GLY A 74 13.32 -6.48 -12.88
C GLY A 74 12.83 -5.02 -12.97
N HIS A 75 13.43 -4.10 -12.25
CA HIS A 75 13.09 -2.66 -12.23
C HIS A 75 14.14 -1.85 -13.00
N ASP A 76 14.52 -2.32 -14.19
CA ASP A 76 15.71 -1.87 -14.93
C ASP A 76 15.40 -1.17 -16.26
N MET A 77 14.14 -0.72 -16.46
CA MET A 77 13.71 -0.05 -17.69
C MET A 77 13.90 1.47 -17.60
N SER A 78 12.94 2.30 -17.96
CA SER A 78 13.11 3.78 -18.00
C SER A 78 13.63 4.37 -16.70
N ILE A 79 14.50 5.38 -16.84
CA ILE A 79 15.11 6.09 -15.70
C ILE A 79 14.38 7.40 -15.46
N VAL A 80 13.88 7.59 -14.24
CA VAL A 80 13.30 8.85 -13.79
C VAL A 80 13.90 9.19 -12.44
N ASN A 81 14.39 10.43 -12.28
CA ASN A 81 15.03 10.91 -11.05
C ASN A 81 16.20 10.02 -10.56
N GLY A 82 16.97 9.46 -11.50
CA GLY A 82 18.12 8.59 -11.20
C GLY A 82 17.73 7.23 -10.60
N ILE A 83 16.51 6.80 -10.82
CA ILE A 83 15.95 5.50 -10.41
C ILE A 83 15.29 4.87 -11.61
N SER A 84 15.60 3.62 -11.91
CA SER A 84 14.94 2.89 -13.00
C SER A 84 13.59 2.31 -12.56
N ARG A 85 12.70 2.08 -13.53
CA ARG A 85 11.29 1.71 -13.30
C ARG A 85 10.93 0.44 -14.07
N ILE A 86 9.76 -0.10 -13.79
CA ILE A 86 9.09 -1.07 -14.65
C ILE A 86 8.33 -0.31 -15.74
N GLY A 87 8.59 -0.66 -17.00
CA GLY A 87 8.02 -0.02 -18.18
C GLY A 87 8.88 1.10 -18.76
N PHE A 88 8.51 1.54 -19.95
CA PHE A 88 9.21 2.53 -20.73
C PHE A 88 8.38 3.78 -20.89
N MET A 89 9.01 4.95 -20.74
CA MET A 89 8.37 6.23 -20.97
C MET A 89 9.34 7.22 -21.61
N LYS A 90 8.78 8.20 -22.31
CA LYS A 90 9.50 9.41 -22.72
C LYS A 90 8.63 10.64 -22.61
N GLY A 91 9.25 11.80 -22.60
CA GLY A 91 8.57 13.08 -22.47
C GLY A 91 8.03 13.35 -21.06
N GLY A 92 7.27 14.43 -20.95
CA GLY A 92 6.60 14.83 -19.72
C GLY A 92 7.50 15.48 -18.68
N GLY A 93 8.68 16.03 -19.06
CA GLY A 93 9.69 16.52 -18.13
C GLY A 93 9.18 17.42 -17.02
N LYS A 94 8.21 18.32 -17.29
CA LYS A 94 7.61 19.19 -16.27
C LYS A 94 6.63 18.48 -15.34
N ALA A 95 6.05 17.36 -15.79
CA ALA A 95 5.06 16.61 -15.04
C ALA A 95 5.69 15.51 -14.16
N LEU A 96 6.95 15.14 -14.44
CA LEU A 96 7.63 14.10 -13.67
C LEU A 96 7.76 14.50 -12.20
N TRP A 97 7.39 13.60 -11.30
CA TRP A 97 7.65 13.78 -9.89
C TRP A 97 9.14 13.66 -9.56
N LYS A 98 9.49 14.15 -8.38
CA LYS A 98 10.74 13.81 -7.70
C LYS A 98 10.40 12.86 -6.56
N ASP A 99 11.06 11.72 -6.50
CA ASP A 99 10.72 10.64 -5.54
C ASP A 99 10.74 11.13 -4.10
N GLU A 100 11.74 11.92 -3.74
CA GLU A 100 11.88 12.50 -2.41
C GLU A 100 10.73 13.43 -1.99
N ASN A 101 9.91 13.89 -2.94
CA ASN A 101 8.80 14.81 -2.70
C ASN A 101 7.42 14.16 -2.80
N ILE A 102 7.32 12.86 -3.11
CA ILE A 102 6.03 12.19 -3.31
C ILE A 102 5.16 12.30 -2.06
N ALA A 103 5.70 11.92 -0.89
CA ALA A 103 4.95 11.95 0.36
C ALA A 103 4.48 13.36 0.72
N ASP A 104 5.35 14.37 0.53
CA ASP A 104 4.99 15.77 0.78
C ASP A 104 3.87 16.24 -0.15
N SER A 105 3.97 15.92 -1.44
CA SER A 105 2.96 16.31 -2.42
C SER A 105 1.58 15.73 -2.08
N ILE A 106 1.50 14.44 -1.80
CA ILE A 106 0.24 13.78 -1.44
C ILE A 106 -0.30 14.35 -0.12
N THR A 107 0.56 14.55 0.88
CA THR A 107 0.19 15.07 2.20
C THR A 107 -0.38 16.49 2.11
N VAL A 108 0.26 17.38 1.34
CA VAL A 108 -0.21 18.76 1.16
C VAL A 108 -1.60 18.80 0.52
N HIS A 109 -1.84 18.02 -0.53
CA HIS A 109 -3.16 17.96 -1.18
C HIS A 109 -4.24 17.41 -0.24
N ALA A 110 -3.91 16.41 0.59
CA ALA A 110 -4.83 15.91 1.59
C ALA A 110 -5.16 16.95 2.68
N ILE A 111 -4.16 17.68 3.17
CA ILE A 111 -4.32 18.76 4.15
C ILE A 111 -5.19 19.89 3.56
N ASP A 112 -4.94 20.28 2.33
CA ASP A 112 -5.70 21.33 1.67
C ASP A 112 -7.15 20.91 1.46
N PHE A 113 -7.40 19.66 1.09
CA PHE A 113 -8.74 19.09 1.01
C PHE A 113 -9.45 19.16 2.38
N ILE A 114 -8.82 18.72 3.47
CA ILE A 114 -9.40 18.77 4.81
C ILE A 114 -9.76 20.21 5.22
N LYS A 115 -8.87 21.17 4.94
CA LYS A 115 -9.10 22.58 5.24
C LYS A 115 -10.27 23.18 4.46
N GLN A 116 -10.43 22.80 3.21
CA GLN A 116 -11.51 23.28 2.33
C GLN A 116 -12.87 22.71 2.72
N HIS A 117 -12.89 21.46 3.25
CA HIS A 117 -14.11 20.72 3.58
C HIS A 117 -14.36 20.57 5.09
N LYS A 118 -13.70 21.37 5.93
CA LYS A 118 -13.76 21.26 7.40
C LYS A 118 -15.16 21.47 8.01
N ASP A 119 -16.03 22.17 7.30
CA ASP A 119 -17.38 22.54 7.80
C ASP A 119 -18.47 21.59 7.26
N GLU A 120 -18.11 20.51 6.54
CA GLU A 120 -19.01 19.51 5.99
C GLU A 120 -18.48 18.08 6.20
N PRO A 121 -19.34 17.06 6.21
CA PRO A 121 -18.89 15.68 6.26
C PRO A 121 -18.10 15.32 4.98
N PHE A 122 -16.98 14.62 5.16
CA PHE A 122 -16.19 14.10 4.05
C PHE A 122 -15.75 12.65 4.29
N PHE A 123 -15.48 11.94 3.20
CA PHE A 123 -14.79 10.67 3.18
C PHE A 123 -13.48 10.84 2.43
N MET A 124 -12.37 10.48 3.05
CA MET A 124 -11.05 10.51 2.43
C MET A 124 -10.46 9.10 2.38
N TYR A 125 -10.14 8.63 1.17
CA TYR A 125 -9.30 7.46 0.96
C TYR A 125 -7.88 7.94 0.68
N PHE A 126 -7.02 7.83 1.68
CA PHE A 126 -5.64 8.35 1.64
C PHE A 126 -4.64 7.20 1.48
N ALA A 127 -4.30 6.89 0.23
CA ALA A 127 -3.33 5.85 -0.12
C ALA A 127 -1.93 6.45 -0.28
N THR A 128 -1.02 6.08 0.63
CA THR A 128 0.38 6.52 0.59
C THR A 128 1.21 5.62 -0.33
N ASN A 129 2.34 6.13 -0.83
CA ASN A 129 3.35 5.30 -1.48
C ASN A 129 4.27 4.58 -0.48
N ASP A 130 4.49 5.18 0.69
CA ASP A 130 5.32 4.58 1.73
C ASP A 130 4.59 3.42 2.43
N VAL A 131 5.28 2.35 2.65
CA VAL A 131 6.74 2.12 2.48
C VAL A 131 7.06 1.23 1.27
N HIS A 132 6.30 1.33 0.19
CA HIS A 132 6.55 0.60 -1.06
C HIS A 132 7.84 1.10 -1.72
N VAL A 133 8.47 0.22 -2.50
CA VAL A 133 9.65 0.58 -3.31
C VAL A 133 9.28 1.49 -4.50
N PRO A 134 10.23 2.29 -4.99
CA PRO A 134 11.56 2.60 -4.48
C PRO A 134 11.48 3.43 -3.20
N ARG A 135 12.18 3.00 -2.16
CA ARG A 135 12.23 3.76 -0.89
C ARG A 135 13.24 4.88 -1.04
N PHE A 136 12.75 6.04 -1.39
CA PHE A 136 13.60 7.23 -1.55
C PHE A 136 12.96 8.44 -0.84
N PRO A 137 12.93 8.41 0.51
CA PRO A 137 12.29 9.44 1.30
C PRO A 137 13.00 10.79 1.20
N HIS A 138 12.30 11.85 1.58
CA HIS A 138 12.84 13.20 1.59
C HIS A 138 14.11 13.31 2.44
N ASP A 139 15.04 14.19 2.06
CA ASP A 139 16.35 14.40 2.70
C ASP A 139 16.29 14.59 4.21
N ARG A 140 15.21 15.20 4.72
CA ARG A 140 15.02 15.39 6.16
C ARG A 140 14.91 14.08 6.95
N PHE A 141 14.60 12.94 6.28
CA PHE A 141 14.51 11.60 6.90
C PHE A 141 15.72 10.74 6.58
N ARG A 142 16.34 10.90 5.40
CA ARG A 142 17.40 10.02 4.92
C ARG A 142 18.61 9.98 5.85
N GLY A 143 19.11 8.76 6.09
CA GLY A 143 20.31 8.50 6.90
C GLY A 143 20.13 8.69 8.39
N LYS A 144 18.90 8.76 8.88
CA LYS A 144 18.60 8.97 10.30
C LYS A 144 18.16 7.71 11.04
N ASN A 145 17.71 6.68 10.31
CA ASN A 145 17.25 5.45 10.89
C ASN A 145 18.28 4.32 10.71
N PRO A 146 18.56 3.49 11.75
CA PRO A 146 19.51 2.38 11.65
C PRO A 146 19.07 1.29 10.64
N MET A 147 17.80 1.24 10.26
CA MET A 147 17.29 0.36 9.20
C MET A 147 17.47 0.92 7.77
N GLY A 148 18.30 1.97 7.59
CA GLY A 148 18.58 2.58 6.30
C GLY A 148 17.33 3.17 5.63
N LEU A 149 17.30 3.18 4.30
CA LEU A 149 16.21 3.80 3.52
C LEU A 149 14.83 3.25 3.87
N ARG A 150 14.73 1.95 4.21
CA ARG A 150 13.46 1.35 4.64
C ARG A 150 12.98 1.96 5.95
N GLY A 151 13.87 2.10 6.94
CA GLY A 151 13.54 2.74 8.21
C GLY A 151 13.24 4.24 8.07
N ASP A 152 13.97 4.93 7.19
CA ASP A 152 13.73 6.33 6.86
C ASP A 152 12.35 6.53 6.19
N ALA A 153 11.93 5.62 5.30
CA ALA A 153 10.61 5.64 4.67
C ALA A 153 9.48 5.35 5.68
N ILE A 154 9.70 4.45 6.66
CA ILE A 154 8.76 4.24 7.77
C ILE A 154 8.61 5.52 8.60
N ALA A 155 9.71 6.20 8.91
CA ALA A 155 9.67 7.47 9.63
C ALA A 155 8.96 8.59 8.84
N GLN A 156 9.10 8.60 7.51
CA GLN A 156 8.35 9.50 6.63
C GLN A 156 6.85 9.18 6.63
N PHE A 157 6.48 7.91 6.59
CA PHE A 157 5.09 7.48 6.70
C PHE A 157 4.45 7.92 8.02
N ASP A 158 5.16 7.71 9.14
CA ASP A 158 4.70 8.15 10.47
C ASP A 158 4.51 9.68 10.51
N TRP A 159 5.45 10.45 9.94
CA TRP A 159 5.32 11.89 9.78
C TRP A 159 4.07 12.27 8.96
N THR A 160 3.81 11.59 7.86
CA THR A 160 2.63 11.82 7.00
C THR A 160 1.33 11.67 7.79
N VAL A 161 1.20 10.58 8.55
CA VAL A 161 0.04 10.35 9.43
C VAL A 161 -0.06 11.43 10.51
N GLY A 162 1.08 11.80 11.10
CA GLY A 162 1.17 12.87 12.09
C GLY A 162 0.67 14.22 11.55
N GLN A 163 1.01 14.58 10.31
CA GLN A 163 0.58 15.84 9.68
C GLN A 163 -0.95 15.89 9.47
N LEU A 164 -1.57 14.77 9.09
CA LEU A 164 -3.02 14.69 8.98
C LEU A 164 -3.70 14.81 10.35
N MET A 165 -3.19 14.08 11.34
CA MET A 165 -3.72 14.14 12.72
C MET A 165 -3.58 15.54 13.32
N GLU A 166 -2.44 16.19 13.16
CA GLU A 166 -2.21 17.56 13.60
C GLU A 166 -3.16 18.55 12.90
N THR A 167 -3.40 18.39 11.62
CA THR A 167 -4.35 19.22 10.87
C THR A 167 -5.76 19.08 11.42
N LEU A 168 -6.22 17.84 11.67
CA LEU A 168 -7.53 17.60 12.27
C LEU A 168 -7.65 18.22 13.66
N ASP A 169 -6.58 18.17 14.46
CA ASP A 169 -6.54 18.76 15.80
C ASP A 169 -6.63 20.29 15.74
N GLN A 170 -5.81 20.92 14.91
CA GLN A 170 -5.82 22.38 14.70
C GLN A 170 -7.16 22.91 14.21
N LEU A 171 -7.91 22.12 13.45
CA LEU A 171 -9.23 22.46 12.94
C LEU A 171 -10.38 22.09 13.89
N GLY A 172 -10.09 21.45 15.03
CA GLY A 172 -11.11 20.99 15.97
C GLY A 172 -11.96 19.82 15.48
N LEU A 173 -11.45 19.04 14.51
CA LEU A 173 -12.18 17.91 13.89
C LEU A 173 -11.87 16.57 14.56
N THR A 174 -10.85 16.50 15.41
CA THR A 174 -10.32 15.27 16.00
C THR A 174 -11.37 14.40 16.67
N GLU A 175 -12.26 15.00 17.49
CA GLU A 175 -13.26 14.24 18.25
C GLU A 175 -14.27 13.53 17.35
N ASN A 176 -14.64 14.14 16.22
CA ASN A 176 -15.67 13.63 15.32
C ASN A 176 -15.10 13.06 14.00
N THR A 177 -13.85 12.66 13.99
CA THR A 177 -13.23 12.00 12.85
C THR A 177 -12.89 10.54 13.15
N LEU A 178 -13.42 9.61 12.36
CA LEU A 178 -13.00 8.21 12.35
C LEU A 178 -11.77 8.09 11.44
N ILE A 179 -10.65 7.69 12.01
CA ILE A 179 -9.42 7.35 11.28
C ILE A 179 -9.25 5.83 11.32
N ILE A 180 -9.09 5.21 10.18
CA ILE A 180 -8.70 3.80 10.03
C ILE A 180 -7.37 3.77 9.28
N LEU A 181 -6.32 3.27 9.92
CA LEU A 181 -5.01 3.05 9.30
C LEU A 181 -4.81 1.56 9.10
N SER A 182 -4.42 1.16 7.90
CA SER A 182 -4.14 -0.23 7.54
C SER A 182 -3.13 -0.32 6.40
N SER A 183 -2.84 -1.53 5.96
CA SER A 183 -2.02 -1.83 4.78
C SER A 183 -2.80 -2.72 3.82
N ASP A 184 -2.42 -2.75 2.55
CA ASP A 184 -3.02 -3.57 1.50
C ASP A 184 -2.58 -5.03 1.56
N ASN A 185 -1.33 -5.29 2.00
CA ASN A 185 -0.76 -6.63 2.14
C ASN A 185 0.34 -6.65 3.22
N GLY A 186 0.79 -7.85 3.53
CA GLY A 186 1.95 -8.04 4.40
C GLY A 186 3.25 -7.47 3.83
N PRO A 187 4.31 -7.35 4.63
CA PRO A 187 5.55 -6.71 4.23
C PRO A 187 6.33 -7.52 3.20
N VAL A 188 7.22 -6.82 2.49
CA VAL A 188 8.32 -7.39 1.72
C VAL A 188 9.57 -6.55 2.00
N VAL A 189 10.72 -7.20 2.10
CA VAL A 189 11.98 -6.52 2.43
C VAL A 189 12.69 -6.10 1.16
N ASP A 190 13.12 -7.03 0.31
CA ASP A 190 13.64 -6.74 -1.04
C ASP A 190 12.51 -6.89 -2.07
N ASP A 191 12.13 -5.79 -2.71
CA ASP A 191 11.11 -5.75 -3.76
C ASP A 191 11.61 -4.99 -5.01
N GLY A 192 12.84 -5.26 -5.40
CA GLY A 192 13.39 -4.83 -6.70
C GLY A 192 14.44 -3.73 -6.68
N TYR A 193 14.88 -3.22 -5.51
CA TYR A 193 15.93 -2.20 -5.42
C TYR A 193 16.98 -2.54 -4.37
N LYS A 194 18.24 -2.15 -4.65
CA LYS A 194 19.39 -2.31 -3.75
C LYS A 194 19.42 -1.22 -2.69
N ASP A 195 18.44 -1.20 -1.81
CA ASP A 195 18.32 -0.25 -0.72
C ASP A 195 18.87 -0.75 0.63
N LYS A 196 19.51 -1.94 0.63
CA LYS A 196 20.05 -2.62 1.81
C LYS A 196 19.01 -2.94 2.88
N ALA A 197 17.75 -3.12 2.49
CA ALA A 197 16.68 -3.36 3.46
C ALA A 197 16.85 -4.69 4.19
N GLU A 198 17.39 -5.73 3.54
CA GLU A 198 17.66 -7.04 4.18
C GLU A 198 18.81 -6.96 5.17
N GLU A 199 19.93 -6.32 4.76
CA GLU A 199 21.15 -6.24 5.57
C GLU A 199 20.95 -5.34 6.79
N LEU A 200 20.06 -4.36 6.69
CA LEU A 200 19.86 -3.34 7.72
C LEU A 200 18.57 -3.52 8.52
N LEU A 201 18.01 -4.74 8.60
CA LEU A 201 16.82 -5.02 9.43
C LEU A 201 17.03 -4.67 10.91
N ASN A 202 18.26 -4.70 11.39
CA ASN A 202 18.63 -4.32 12.76
C ASN A 202 17.75 -4.95 13.85
N GLY A 203 17.42 -6.24 13.66
CA GLY A 203 16.57 -7.00 14.57
C GLY A 203 15.06 -6.79 14.37
N HIS A 204 14.66 -5.94 13.45
CA HIS A 204 13.25 -5.78 13.09
C HIS A 204 12.72 -7.00 12.35
N THR A 205 11.57 -7.51 12.76
CA THR A 205 10.84 -8.62 12.13
C THR A 205 9.58 -8.08 11.45
N PRO A 206 9.62 -7.79 10.13
CA PRO A 206 8.54 -7.06 9.45
C PRO A 206 7.16 -7.71 9.57
N SER A 207 7.08 -9.04 9.50
CA SER A 207 5.84 -9.82 9.66
C SER A 207 5.53 -10.18 11.12
N GLY A 208 6.30 -9.64 12.08
CA GLY A 208 6.16 -10.03 13.49
C GLY A 208 6.39 -11.52 13.72
N PRO A 209 5.47 -12.23 14.41
CA PRO A 209 5.58 -13.66 14.64
C PRO A 209 5.06 -14.53 13.47
N TRP A 210 4.51 -13.89 12.43
CA TRP A 210 3.82 -14.60 11.36
C TRP A 210 4.78 -15.10 10.28
N ARG A 211 4.54 -16.29 9.78
CA ARG A 211 5.25 -16.86 8.64
C ARG A 211 4.81 -16.17 7.34
N GLY A 212 5.74 -16.04 6.41
CA GLY A 212 5.52 -15.49 5.08
C GLY A 212 5.59 -13.97 5.04
N ASN A 213 5.41 -13.45 3.84
CA ASN A 213 5.46 -12.04 3.50
C ASN A 213 4.50 -11.74 2.35
N LYS A 214 4.50 -10.51 1.81
CA LYS A 214 3.79 -10.13 0.58
C LYS A 214 3.91 -11.26 -0.46
N TYR A 215 2.85 -11.45 -1.24
CA TYR A 215 2.68 -12.50 -2.27
C TYR A 215 2.23 -13.88 -1.74
N SER A 216 2.49 -14.23 -0.48
CA SER A 216 2.17 -15.55 0.05
C SER A 216 0.75 -15.64 0.63
N ALA A 217 0.20 -16.86 0.68
CA ALA A 217 -1.04 -17.16 1.38
C ALA A 217 -0.86 -17.33 2.90
N PHE A 218 0.38 -17.31 3.41
CA PHE A 218 0.67 -17.37 4.84
C PHE A 218 0.23 -16.10 5.56
N GLU A 219 0.10 -16.19 6.88
CA GLU A 219 -0.40 -15.09 7.71
C GLU A 219 0.43 -13.81 7.56
N GLY A 220 1.77 -13.92 7.44
CA GLY A 220 2.64 -12.76 7.20
C GLY A 220 2.41 -12.03 5.86
N GLY A 221 1.73 -12.68 4.90
CA GLY A 221 1.37 -12.04 3.62
C GLY A 221 0.00 -11.39 3.61
N THR A 222 -0.91 -11.83 4.47
CA THR A 222 -2.34 -11.46 4.44
C THR A 222 -2.81 -10.74 5.69
N ALA A 223 -2.23 -11.03 6.87
CA ALA A 223 -2.56 -10.30 8.09
C ALA A 223 -1.85 -8.94 8.08
N VAL A 224 -2.65 -7.88 8.12
CA VAL A 224 -2.19 -6.49 8.12
C VAL A 224 -2.60 -5.79 9.40
N PRO A 225 -1.82 -4.80 9.87
CA PRO A 225 -2.20 -4.00 11.01
C PRO A 225 -3.46 -3.20 10.72
N VAL A 226 -4.34 -3.04 11.71
CA VAL A 226 -5.47 -2.13 11.68
C VAL A 226 -5.46 -1.29 12.95
N ILE A 227 -5.37 0.02 12.80
CA ILE A 227 -5.45 0.98 13.91
C ILE A 227 -6.66 1.86 13.69
N VAL A 228 -7.55 1.91 14.68
CA VAL A 228 -8.78 2.73 14.61
C VAL A 228 -8.74 3.80 15.68
N ARG A 229 -8.99 5.04 15.28
CA ARG A 229 -9.08 6.19 16.18
C ARG A 229 -10.36 6.97 15.94
N TRP A 230 -11.20 7.09 16.98
CA TRP A 230 -12.38 7.94 16.98
C TRP A 230 -12.70 8.36 18.42
N PRO A 231 -12.10 9.43 18.93
CA PRO A 231 -12.18 9.79 20.35
C PRO A 231 -13.61 9.98 20.86
N GLN A 232 -14.51 10.52 20.03
CA GLN A 232 -15.92 10.68 20.42
C GLN A 232 -16.63 9.33 20.67
N LYS A 233 -16.27 8.27 19.97
CA LYS A 233 -16.95 6.95 20.04
C LYS A 233 -16.15 5.91 20.81
N ILE A 234 -14.84 5.86 20.62
CA ILE A 234 -13.96 4.89 21.26
C ILE A 234 -13.47 5.48 22.60
N LYS A 235 -14.11 5.09 23.70
CA LYS A 235 -13.80 5.60 25.05
C LYS A 235 -12.75 4.78 25.78
N LYS A 236 -12.49 3.56 25.34
CA LYS A 236 -11.51 2.66 25.94
C LYS A 236 -10.55 2.17 24.86
N THR A 237 -9.29 2.53 25.01
CA THR A 237 -8.20 2.03 24.14
C THR A 237 -7.80 0.61 24.55
N GLY A 238 -7.24 -0.14 23.62
CA GLY A 238 -6.73 -1.50 23.84
C GLY A 238 -6.60 -2.24 22.52
N ASP A 239 -6.09 -3.46 22.63
CA ASP A 239 -5.92 -4.35 21.51
C ASP A 239 -7.17 -5.20 21.30
N SER A 240 -7.39 -5.62 20.05
CA SER A 240 -8.47 -6.53 19.66
C SER A 240 -7.88 -7.64 18.79
N ASP A 241 -8.23 -8.88 19.10
CA ASP A 241 -7.90 -10.07 18.34
C ASP A 241 -9.06 -10.59 17.50
N VAL A 242 -10.08 -9.75 17.31
CA VAL A 242 -11.26 -10.10 16.51
C VAL A 242 -10.89 -10.29 15.05
N LEU A 243 -11.31 -11.43 14.48
CA LEU A 243 -11.14 -11.69 13.06
C LEU A 243 -12.02 -10.77 12.22
N MET A 244 -11.40 -9.95 11.40
CA MET A 244 -12.02 -9.01 10.46
C MET A 244 -11.34 -9.05 9.10
N SER A 245 -12.00 -8.55 8.08
CA SER A 245 -11.43 -8.38 6.75
C SER A 245 -11.68 -6.97 6.23
N GLN A 246 -10.78 -6.46 5.38
CA GLN A 246 -10.97 -5.14 4.74
C GLN A 246 -12.22 -5.09 3.85
N ILE A 247 -12.69 -6.23 3.33
CA ILE A 247 -13.95 -6.29 2.57
C ILE A 247 -15.17 -5.91 3.44
N ASP A 248 -15.04 -5.97 4.77
CA ASP A 248 -16.11 -5.59 5.71
C ASP A 248 -16.27 -4.06 5.83
N TRP A 249 -15.34 -3.27 5.33
CA TRP A 249 -15.42 -1.82 5.43
C TRP A 249 -16.63 -1.25 4.68
N LEU A 250 -16.97 -1.81 3.51
CA LEU A 250 -18.12 -1.30 2.75
C LEU A 250 -19.43 -1.40 3.55
N ALA A 251 -19.73 -2.57 4.12
CA ALA A 251 -20.94 -2.75 4.92
C ALA A 251 -20.88 -1.93 6.23
N SER A 252 -19.71 -1.89 6.87
CA SER A 252 -19.51 -1.17 8.14
C SER A 252 -19.63 0.35 7.98
N LEU A 253 -19.03 0.93 6.94
CA LEU A 253 -19.14 2.36 6.65
C LEU A 253 -20.53 2.70 6.13
N GLY A 254 -21.18 1.80 5.38
CA GLY A 254 -22.58 1.92 5.01
C GLY A 254 -23.49 2.00 6.24
N ALA A 255 -23.28 1.13 7.24
CA ALA A 255 -24.01 1.16 8.50
C ALA A 255 -23.74 2.44 9.29
N LEU A 256 -22.50 2.94 9.32
CA LEU A 256 -22.11 4.18 9.97
C LEU A 256 -22.95 5.38 9.51
N ILE A 257 -23.19 5.48 8.20
CA ILE A 257 -23.94 6.59 7.60
C ILE A 257 -25.41 6.25 7.34
N ASN A 258 -25.90 5.10 7.85
CA ASN A 258 -27.25 4.57 7.60
C ASN A 258 -27.59 4.44 6.10
N ALA A 259 -26.61 4.14 5.25
CA ALA A 259 -26.82 3.92 3.82
C ALA A 259 -27.36 2.51 3.56
N ARG A 260 -28.38 2.41 2.70
CA ARG A 260 -28.86 1.13 2.23
C ARG A 260 -28.00 0.68 1.02
N LEU A 261 -27.20 -0.32 1.23
CA LEU A 261 -26.43 -0.92 0.13
C LEU A 261 -27.36 -1.61 -0.90
N PRO A 262 -27.14 -1.44 -2.20
CA PRO A 262 -27.88 -2.17 -3.23
C PRO A 262 -27.72 -3.69 -3.04
N LYS A 263 -28.77 -4.44 -3.36
CA LYS A 263 -28.73 -5.91 -3.24
C LYS A 263 -27.61 -6.48 -4.14
N GLY A 264 -26.70 -7.25 -3.54
CA GLY A 264 -25.59 -7.90 -4.24
C GLY A 264 -24.37 -7.00 -4.50
N SER A 265 -24.35 -5.75 -4.03
CA SER A 265 -23.15 -4.86 -4.19
C SER A 265 -21.99 -5.24 -3.27
N ALA A 266 -22.24 -5.97 -2.20
CA ALA A 266 -21.22 -6.35 -1.22
C ALA A 266 -21.53 -7.76 -0.66
N PRO A 267 -21.49 -8.82 -1.50
CA PRO A 267 -21.97 -10.15 -1.11
C PRO A 267 -21.18 -10.77 0.04
N ASP A 268 -19.89 -10.43 0.17
CA ASP A 268 -18.98 -10.98 1.16
C ASP A 268 -18.65 -10.01 2.31
N SER A 269 -19.25 -8.81 2.30
CA SER A 269 -19.02 -7.77 3.30
C SER A 269 -20.00 -7.90 4.47
N TYR A 270 -19.48 -7.99 5.68
CA TYR A 270 -20.28 -7.96 6.91
C TYR A 270 -20.19 -6.59 7.59
N ASP A 271 -21.29 -6.14 8.17
CA ASP A 271 -21.23 -4.97 9.08
C ASP A 271 -20.42 -5.33 10.33
N ARG A 272 -19.27 -4.72 10.48
CA ARG A 272 -18.32 -4.85 11.58
C ARG A 272 -18.04 -3.51 12.26
N LEU A 273 -18.95 -2.55 12.12
CA LEU A 273 -18.79 -1.24 12.75
C LEU A 273 -18.58 -1.36 14.27
N GLY A 274 -19.34 -2.25 14.92
CA GLY A 274 -19.19 -2.51 16.34
C GLY A 274 -17.81 -3.01 16.73
N ASN A 275 -17.19 -3.86 15.88
CA ASN A 275 -15.82 -4.35 16.08
C ASN A 275 -14.80 -3.21 15.91
N LEU A 276 -14.94 -2.38 14.86
CA LEU A 276 -14.07 -1.24 14.59
C LEU A 276 -14.06 -0.22 15.76
N ILE A 277 -15.20 0.01 16.39
CA ILE A 277 -15.29 0.95 17.52
C ILE A 277 -15.19 0.27 18.91
N GLY A 278 -14.93 -1.04 18.95
CA GLY A 278 -14.68 -1.80 20.18
C GLY A 278 -15.93 -2.12 21.02
N THR A 279 -17.13 -2.03 20.45
CA THR A 279 -18.41 -2.35 21.14
C THR A 279 -18.89 -3.77 20.88
N ASP A 280 -18.36 -4.45 19.86
CA ASP A 280 -18.62 -5.86 19.55
C ASP A 280 -17.29 -6.62 19.49
N LYS A 281 -17.31 -7.88 19.95
CA LYS A 281 -16.17 -8.80 19.96
C LYS A 281 -16.46 -10.09 19.20
N THR A 282 -17.51 -10.10 18.41
CA THR A 282 -17.87 -11.27 17.58
C THR A 282 -16.90 -11.40 16.42
N ASP A 283 -16.31 -12.56 16.27
CA ASP A 283 -15.44 -12.86 15.15
C ASP A 283 -16.21 -12.99 13.84
N ARG A 284 -15.54 -12.68 12.73
CA ARG A 284 -15.98 -13.13 11.41
C ARG A 284 -15.88 -14.66 11.36
N PRO A 285 -16.87 -15.39 10.83
CA PRO A 285 -16.84 -16.86 10.84
C PRO A 285 -15.66 -17.41 10.02
N TRP A 286 -15.34 -16.77 8.90
CA TRP A 286 -14.22 -17.15 8.01
C TRP A 286 -13.89 -16.01 7.05
N ILE A 287 -12.66 -16.03 6.53
CA ILE A 287 -12.17 -15.17 5.45
C ILE A 287 -11.59 -16.10 4.37
N VAL A 288 -11.92 -15.84 3.10
CA VAL A 288 -11.22 -16.43 1.96
C VAL A 288 -10.22 -15.43 1.44
N GLU A 289 -8.99 -15.88 1.22
CA GLU A 289 -7.89 -15.06 0.74
C GLU A 289 -7.24 -15.76 -0.46
N GLN A 290 -6.62 -14.98 -1.33
CA GLN A 290 -5.88 -15.49 -2.49
C GLN A 290 -4.50 -14.86 -2.54
N SER A 291 -3.48 -15.70 -2.70
CA SER A 291 -2.12 -15.26 -2.93
C SER A 291 -1.88 -14.84 -4.39
N MET A 292 -0.70 -14.27 -4.68
CA MET A 292 -0.35 -13.83 -6.03
C MET A 292 -0.32 -14.97 -7.06
N ASN A 293 0.05 -16.18 -6.65
CA ASN A 293 0.05 -17.37 -7.50
C ASN A 293 -1.30 -18.10 -7.54
N HIS A 294 -2.40 -17.41 -7.15
CA HIS A 294 -3.77 -17.92 -7.13
C HIS A 294 -4.07 -19.01 -6.11
N THR A 295 -3.14 -19.33 -5.18
CA THR A 295 -3.42 -20.25 -4.08
C THR A 295 -4.48 -19.67 -3.17
N LEU A 296 -5.55 -20.40 -2.92
CA LEU A 296 -6.60 -20.01 -2.00
C LEU A 296 -6.27 -20.41 -0.56
N SER A 297 -6.74 -19.61 0.38
CA SER A 297 -6.74 -19.97 1.79
C SER A 297 -8.05 -19.59 2.46
N VAL A 298 -8.40 -20.32 3.53
CA VAL A 298 -9.53 -20.02 4.40
C VAL A 298 -9.01 -19.81 5.80
N ARG A 299 -9.31 -18.65 6.38
CA ARG A 299 -8.93 -18.23 7.73
C ARG A 299 -10.16 -18.20 8.63
N THR A 300 -10.11 -18.90 9.75
CA THR A 300 -11.04 -18.77 10.88
C THR A 300 -10.31 -18.15 12.06
N LYS A 301 -10.96 -17.98 13.22
CA LYS A 301 -10.32 -17.42 14.42
C LYS A 301 -9.01 -18.14 14.78
N ASP A 302 -9.02 -19.46 14.77
CA ASP A 302 -7.95 -20.28 15.30
C ASP A 302 -7.15 -21.02 14.24
N TRP A 303 -7.69 -21.15 13.01
CA TRP A 303 -7.12 -21.99 11.97
C TRP A 303 -7.03 -21.26 10.64
N LYS A 304 -5.97 -21.59 9.89
CA LYS A 304 -5.83 -21.21 8.48
C LYS A 304 -5.52 -22.46 7.66
N TYR A 305 -6.41 -22.78 6.73
CA TYR A 305 -6.16 -23.78 5.70
C TYR A 305 -5.65 -23.09 4.45
N ILE A 306 -4.56 -23.59 3.89
CA ILE A 306 -3.99 -23.14 2.63
C ILE A 306 -4.10 -24.30 1.65
N GLU A 307 -4.66 -24.03 0.47
CA GLU A 307 -4.78 -25.02 -0.58
C GLU A 307 -3.40 -25.54 -1.00
N PRO A 308 -3.21 -26.86 -1.14
CA PRO A 308 -1.97 -27.41 -1.66
C PRO A 308 -1.66 -26.87 -3.05
N ASN A 309 -0.46 -26.34 -3.23
CA ASN A 309 0.04 -25.83 -4.49
C ASN A 309 1.45 -26.36 -4.73
N ASP A 310 1.70 -26.88 -5.94
CA ASP A 310 3.00 -27.48 -6.32
C ASP A 310 4.13 -26.44 -6.50
N ASP A 311 3.78 -25.14 -6.57
CA ASP A 311 4.79 -24.07 -6.66
C ASP A 311 4.49 -22.90 -5.70
N PRO A 312 4.70 -23.10 -4.38
CA PRO A 312 4.53 -22.02 -3.41
C PRO A 312 5.66 -20.99 -3.43
N THR A 313 6.73 -21.22 -4.22
CA THR A 313 8.02 -20.54 -4.02
C THR A 313 8.40 -19.53 -5.11
N THR A 314 7.69 -19.47 -6.23
CA THR A 314 8.10 -18.64 -7.39
C THR A 314 8.28 -17.16 -7.05
N PHE A 315 7.61 -16.66 -6.01
CA PHE A 315 7.69 -15.26 -5.58
C PHE A 315 8.27 -15.06 -4.16
N MET A 316 8.78 -16.13 -3.51
CA MET A 316 9.27 -16.07 -2.14
C MET A 316 10.79 -16.23 -2.08
N LYS A 317 11.53 -15.43 -2.83
CA LYS A 317 13.00 -15.48 -2.87
C LYS A 317 13.68 -15.09 -1.55
N ALA A 318 12.98 -14.42 -0.65
CA ALA A 318 13.54 -13.89 0.59
C ALA A 318 13.50 -14.86 1.78
N GLU A 319 12.74 -15.94 1.71
CA GLU A 319 12.73 -16.97 2.77
C GLU A 319 13.15 -18.31 2.17
N LYS A 320 14.08 -19.00 2.82
CA LYS A 320 14.27 -20.44 2.62
C LYS A 320 13.01 -21.15 3.12
N ILE A 321 11.94 -21.13 2.32
CA ILE A 321 10.74 -21.87 2.65
C ILE A 321 11.00 -23.31 2.27
N GLU A 322 11.09 -24.13 3.28
CA GLU A 322 10.86 -25.56 3.16
C GLU A 322 9.55 -25.76 2.40
N THR A 323 9.51 -26.70 1.50
CA THR A 323 8.35 -26.96 0.65
C THR A 323 7.11 -27.15 1.53
N VAL A 324 5.92 -26.84 1.04
CA VAL A 324 4.65 -27.10 1.76
C VAL A 324 4.60 -28.55 2.25
N LYS A 325 5.22 -29.48 1.51
CA LYS A 325 5.35 -30.87 1.89
C LYS A 325 6.19 -31.03 3.17
N GLU A 326 7.34 -30.36 3.28
CA GLU A 326 8.18 -30.41 4.49
C GLU A 326 7.48 -29.82 5.70
N VAL A 327 6.66 -28.79 5.51
CA VAL A 327 5.83 -28.21 6.59
C VAL A 327 4.71 -29.14 7.00
N ILE A 328 4.02 -29.74 6.03
CA ILE A 328 2.99 -30.75 6.32
C ILE A 328 3.60 -31.96 6.98
N ASP A 329 4.74 -32.47 6.49
CA ASP A 329 5.45 -33.59 7.08
C ASP A 329 5.94 -33.26 8.49
N SER A 330 6.35 -32.01 8.79
CA SER A 330 6.72 -31.60 10.15
C SER A 330 5.52 -31.45 11.10
N LEU A 331 4.37 -31.03 10.56
CA LEU A 331 3.13 -30.90 11.35
C LEU A 331 2.42 -32.24 11.56
N LEU A 332 2.54 -33.18 10.61
CA LEU A 332 1.91 -34.49 10.69
C LEU A 332 2.87 -35.57 11.28
N GLY A 333 4.19 -35.34 11.23
CA GLY A 333 5.20 -36.25 11.77
C GLY A 333 5.13 -36.46 13.29
N ASP A 334 4.55 -35.53 14.02
CA ASP A 334 4.30 -35.62 15.46
C ASP A 334 2.92 -36.24 15.80
N CYS A 335 2.14 -36.65 14.81
CA CYS A 335 0.79 -37.17 14.95
C CYS A 335 0.63 -38.66 14.54
N VAL A 336 1.75 -39.43 14.37
CA VAL A 336 1.70 -40.87 14.10
C VAL A 336 2.39 -41.65 15.20
#